data_03c600014a6bc26304535a809e5e3367
#
_entry.id   03c600014a6bc26304535a809e5e3367
#
_cell.length_a   1.000
_cell.length_b   1.000
_cell.length_c   1.000
_cell.angle_alpha   90.00
_cell.angle_beta   90.00
_cell.angle_gamma   90.00
#
_symmetry.space_group_name_H-M   'P 1'
#
loop_
_entity.id
_entity.type
_entity.pdbx_description
1 polymer ?
#
loop_
_entity_poly.entity_id
_entity_poly.type
_entity_poly.pdbx_seq_one_letter_code
_entity_poly.pdbx_strand_id
1 'polypeptide(L)'
;MQTHSDNRQIPQATCLIIEDSPLDQQMMTRVIGRSQGKMQIRVACTLQSARATLLAHDISLILLDNNLPDGIGANFVLELAADQRLASIPVILVSDWPTPFMWEKAASAGVRYVVNKAEFGVRYVEQALGQGIRRAVHAS
;
A
#
# COMPACT_ATOMS: atom_id res chain seq x y z
N MET A 1 -24.77 -3.74 24.33
CA MET A 1 -24.26 -2.49 24.39
C MET A 1 -22.83 -2.39 24.70
N GLN A 2 -22.35 -3.13 25.52
CA GLN A 2 -20.96 -3.08 25.88
C GLN A 2 -20.05 -3.61 24.83
N THR A 3 -20.56 -4.36 23.93
CA THR A 3 -19.76 -4.83 22.79
C THR A 3 -19.17 -3.71 21.96
N HIS A 4 -19.76 -2.53 22.05
CA HIS A 4 -19.25 -1.39 21.30
C HIS A 4 -17.88 -0.93 21.76
N SER A 5 -17.58 -1.06 23.04
CA SER A 5 -16.27 -0.65 23.49
C SER A 5 -15.18 -1.54 22.96
N ASP A 6 -15.43 -2.82 22.87
CA ASP A 6 -14.43 -3.73 22.34
C ASP A 6 -14.09 -3.40 20.89
N ASN A 7 -15.10 -3.10 20.08
CA ASN A 7 -14.88 -2.77 18.68
C ASN A 7 -14.06 -1.49 18.53
N ARG A 8 -14.27 -0.53 19.41
CA ARG A 8 -13.54 0.72 19.33
C ARG A 8 -12.10 0.58 19.76
N GLN A 9 -11.78 -0.43 20.54
CA GLN A 9 -10.41 -0.62 21.04
C GLN A 9 -9.50 -1.29 20.02
N ILE A 10 -10.04 -1.85 18.96
CA ILE A 10 -9.25 -2.53 17.93
C ILE A 10 -9.30 -1.68 16.67
N PRO A 11 -8.23 -0.90 16.40
CA PRO A 11 -8.23 -0.09 15.18
C PRO A 11 -8.27 -0.99 13.95
N GLN A 12 -9.06 -0.62 12.99
CA GLN A 12 -9.14 -1.33 11.74
C GLN A 12 -7.98 -0.92 10.84
N ALA A 13 -7.34 -1.89 10.22
CA ALA A 13 -6.26 -1.62 9.26
C ALA A 13 -6.81 -0.86 8.06
N THR A 14 -6.00 -0.01 7.49
CA THR A 14 -6.38 0.82 6.35
C THR A 14 -5.39 0.66 5.21
N CYS A 15 -5.91 0.41 4.02
CA CYS A 15 -5.12 0.38 2.79
C CYS A 15 -5.30 1.71 2.05
N LEU A 16 -4.21 2.33 1.66
CA LEU A 16 -4.24 3.50 0.78
C LEU A 16 -3.94 3.05 -0.64
N ILE A 17 -4.89 3.29 -1.53
CA ILE A 17 -4.74 3.03 -2.97
C ILE A 17 -4.40 4.35 -3.64
N ILE A 18 -3.24 4.42 -4.27
CA ILE A 18 -2.80 5.62 -4.99
C ILE A 18 -2.86 5.30 -6.48
N GLU A 19 -3.91 5.75 -7.13
CA GLU A 19 -4.25 5.38 -8.49
C GLU A 19 -5.26 6.37 -9.04
N ASP A 20 -5.04 6.89 -10.25
CA ASP A 20 -5.95 7.88 -10.84
C ASP A 20 -6.99 7.27 -11.78
N SER A 21 -6.82 6.02 -12.21
CA SER A 21 -7.78 5.34 -13.10
C SER A 21 -8.91 4.73 -12.29
N PRO A 22 -10.18 5.11 -12.55
CA PRO A 22 -11.31 4.51 -11.83
C PRO A 22 -11.40 2.99 -11.99
N LEU A 23 -11.09 2.46 -13.17
CA LEU A 23 -11.13 1.01 -13.38
C LEU A 23 -10.08 0.29 -12.55
N ASP A 24 -8.88 0.85 -12.50
CA ASP A 24 -7.81 0.25 -11.71
C ASP A 24 -8.08 0.40 -10.22
N GLN A 25 -8.68 1.50 -9.79
CA GLN A 25 -9.12 1.66 -8.41
C GLN A 25 -10.11 0.58 -8.02
N GLN A 26 -11.07 0.28 -8.89
CA GLN A 26 -12.05 -0.77 -8.64
C GLN A 26 -11.41 -2.15 -8.56
N MET A 27 -10.46 -2.42 -9.43
CA MET A 27 -9.75 -3.70 -9.43
C MET A 27 -8.98 -3.87 -8.11
N MET A 28 -8.24 -2.86 -7.71
CA MET A 28 -7.46 -2.90 -6.46
C MET A 28 -8.36 -3.02 -5.24
N THR A 29 -9.48 -2.30 -5.23
CA THR A 29 -10.46 -2.38 -4.14
C THR A 29 -11.01 -3.80 -4.02
N ARG A 30 -11.31 -4.44 -5.15
CA ARG A 30 -11.80 -5.82 -5.14
C ARG A 30 -10.78 -6.79 -4.58
N VAL A 31 -9.52 -6.61 -4.96
CA VAL A 31 -8.44 -7.47 -4.46
C VAL A 31 -8.32 -7.34 -2.94
N ILE A 32 -8.33 -6.10 -2.43
CA ILE A 32 -8.27 -5.88 -0.98
C ILE A 32 -9.48 -6.51 -0.30
N GLY A 33 -10.67 -6.41 -0.89
CA GLY A 33 -11.88 -6.99 -0.32
C GLY A 33 -11.87 -8.51 -0.22
N ARG A 34 -11.03 -9.16 -1.02
CA ARG A 34 -10.89 -10.63 -0.99
C ARG A 34 -9.77 -11.11 -0.07
N SER A 35 -8.93 -10.20 0.43
CA SER A 35 -7.85 -10.60 1.32
C SER A 35 -8.42 -10.94 2.69
N GLN A 36 -7.64 -11.70 3.46
CA GLN A 36 -8.02 -12.02 4.82
C GLN A 36 -7.91 -10.75 5.67
N GLY A 37 -8.80 -10.60 6.60
CA GLY A 37 -8.82 -9.40 7.41
C GLY A 37 -9.47 -8.26 6.64
N LYS A 38 -10.41 -7.59 7.27
CA LYS A 38 -11.13 -6.51 6.64
C LYS A 38 -10.35 -5.22 6.80
N MET A 39 -9.99 -4.63 5.68
CA MET A 39 -9.30 -3.35 5.69
C MET A 39 -10.24 -2.25 5.22
N GLN A 40 -10.14 -1.10 5.84
CA GLN A 40 -10.72 0.11 5.27
C GLN A 40 -9.90 0.52 4.05
N ILE A 41 -10.54 1.19 3.11
CA ILE A 41 -9.86 1.61 1.89
C ILE A 41 -9.99 3.12 1.77
N ARG A 42 -8.85 3.77 1.52
CA ARG A 42 -8.79 5.16 1.12
C ARG A 42 -8.14 5.24 -0.24
N VAL A 43 -8.60 6.16 -1.07
CA VAL A 43 -8.11 6.32 -2.43
C VAL A 43 -7.57 7.73 -2.59
N ALA A 44 -6.37 7.82 -3.16
CA ALA A 44 -5.78 9.08 -3.57
C ALA A 44 -5.49 9.01 -5.06
N CYS A 45 -5.89 10.04 -5.80
CA CYS A 45 -5.72 10.08 -7.26
C CYS A 45 -4.40 10.72 -7.67
N THR A 46 -3.69 11.33 -6.74
CA THR A 46 -2.42 12.03 -7.00
C THR A 46 -1.46 11.76 -5.86
N LEU A 47 -0.19 12.02 -6.09
CA LEU A 47 0.82 11.92 -5.02
C LEU A 47 0.59 13.00 -3.96
N GLN A 48 0.16 14.19 -4.37
CA GLN A 48 -0.14 15.24 -3.40
C GLN A 48 -1.26 14.83 -2.46
N SER A 49 -2.34 14.27 -2.99
CA SER A 49 -3.44 13.75 -2.18
C SER A 49 -2.99 12.61 -1.27
N ALA A 50 -2.11 11.75 -1.78
CA ALA A 50 -1.55 10.66 -0.99
C ALA A 50 -0.75 11.19 0.21
N ARG A 51 0.07 12.22 -0.01
CA ARG A 51 0.83 12.84 1.10
C ARG A 51 -0.10 13.38 2.17
N ALA A 52 -1.17 14.04 1.76
CA ALA A 52 -2.15 14.58 2.70
C ALA A 52 -2.82 13.46 3.50
N THR A 53 -3.19 12.37 2.83
CA THR A 53 -3.80 11.22 3.50
C THR A 53 -2.84 10.58 4.50
N LEU A 54 -1.58 10.44 4.12
CA LEU A 54 -0.56 9.85 5.00
C LEU A 54 -0.28 10.70 6.24
N LEU A 55 -0.45 12.01 6.14
CA LEU A 55 -0.33 12.89 7.31
C LEU A 55 -1.54 12.77 8.24
N ALA A 56 -2.72 12.52 7.70
CA ALA A 56 -3.96 12.58 8.46
C ALA A 56 -4.40 11.23 9.02
N HIS A 57 -3.91 10.13 8.49
CA HIS A 57 -4.40 8.79 8.83
C HIS A 57 -3.26 7.81 8.98
N ASP A 58 -3.48 6.81 9.83
CA ASP A 58 -2.57 5.67 9.94
C ASP A 58 -2.86 4.69 8.82
N ILE A 59 -1.86 4.40 8.02
CA ILE A 59 -1.99 3.53 6.86
C ILE A 59 -1.20 2.25 7.10
N SER A 60 -1.81 1.10 6.81
CA SER A 60 -1.22 -0.21 7.05
C SER A 60 -0.63 -0.85 5.79
N LEU A 61 -1.06 -0.41 4.63
CA LEU A 61 -0.61 -0.95 3.34
C LEU A 61 -0.82 0.12 2.28
N ILE A 62 0.12 0.26 1.37
CA ILE A 62 0.00 1.16 0.23
C ILE A 62 0.05 0.36 -1.07
N LEU A 63 -0.97 0.54 -1.92
CA LEU A 63 -0.95 0.08 -3.31
C LEU A 63 -0.69 1.31 -4.16
N LEU A 64 0.38 1.30 -4.93
CA LEU A 64 0.88 2.50 -5.59
C LEU A 64 1.05 2.25 -7.10
N ASP A 65 0.31 2.99 -7.91
CA ASP A 65 0.52 3.01 -9.34
C ASP A 65 1.80 3.78 -9.68
N ASN A 66 2.47 3.36 -10.74
CA ASN A 66 3.70 4.03 -11.13
C ASN A 66 3.47 5.33 -11.88
N ASN A 67 2.38 5.44 -12.65
CA ASN A 67 2.13 6.61 -13.49
C ASN A 67 0.97 7.42 -12.92
N LEU A 68 1.27 8.54 -12.31
CA LEU A 68 0.29 9.42 -11.70
C LEU A 68 0.37 10.80 -12.33
N PRO A 69 -0.70 11.61 -12.21
CA PRO A 69 -0.70 12.93 -12.88
C PRO A 69 0.43 13.84 -12.43
N ASP A 70 0.87 13.71 -11.18
CA ASP A 70 1.86 14.61 -10.61
C ASP A 70 3.18 13.92 -10.24
N GLY A 71 3.45 12.74 -10.79
CA GLY A 71 4.74 12.12 -10.59
C GLY A 71 4.75 10.62 -10.82
N ILE A 72 5.89 10.03 -10.53
CA ILE A 72 6.15 8.61 -10.77
C ILE A 72 6.20 7.88 -9.43
N GLY A 73 5.44 6.77 -9.34
CA GLY A 73 5.35 5.99 -8.11
C GLY A 73 6.70 5.47 -7.62
N ALA A 74 7.56 5.03 -8.56
CA ALA A 74 8.88 4.54 -8.18
C ALA A 74 9.74 5.62 -7.50
N ASN A 75 9.51 6.89 -7.80
CA ASN A 75 10.17 7.99 -7.09
C ASN A 75 9.53 8.24 -5.73
N PHE A 76 8.20 8.09 -5.66
CA PHE A 76 7.49 8.30 -4.41
C PHE A 76 7.90 7.28 -3.35
N VAL A 77 8.22 6.04 -3.73
CA VAL A 77 8.68 5.06 -2.73
C VAL A 77 9.98 5.51 -2.07
N LEU A 78 10.85 6.23 -2.79
CA LEU A 78 12.06 6.78 -2.18
C LEU A 78 11.73 7.86 -1.15
N GLU A 79 10.73 8.67 -1.45
CA GLU A 79 10.24 9.68 -0.50
C GLU A 79 9.70 9.01 0.76
N LEU A 80 8.90 7.95 0.62
CA LEU A 80 8.35 7.22 1.77
C LEU A 80 9.48 6.61 2.61
N ALA A 81 10.49 6.04 1.96
CA ALA A 81 11.59 5.39 2.68
C ALA A 81 12.43 6.39 3.48
N ALA A 82 12.44 7.66 3.08
CA ALA A 82 13.18 8.70 3.78
C ALA A 82 12.45 9.24 5.01
N ASP A 83 11.18 8.89 5.19
CA ASP A 83 10.38 9.37 6.31
C ASP A 83 10.27 8.25 7.35
N GLN A 84 10.77 8.50 8.57
CA GLN A 84 10.80 7.47 9.61
C GLN A 84 9.42 6.91 9.92
N ARG A 85 8.40 7.76 9.89
CA ARG A 85 7.04 7.35 10.21
C ARG A 85 6.45 6.46 9.12
N LEU A 86 6.82 6.69 7.87
CA LEU A 86 6.22 6.02 6.73
C LEU A 86 7.06 4.86 6.19
N ALA A 87 8.34 4.80 6.55
CA ALA A 87 9.28 3.83 5.96
C ALA A 87 8.92 2.37 6.25
N SER A 88 8.18 2.11 7.33
CA SER A 88 7.81 0.75 7.71
C SER A 88 6.51 0.27 7.07
N ILE A 89 5.77 1.14 6.40
CA ILE A 89 4.51 0.75 5.78
C ILE A 89 4.81 -0.12 4.56
N PRO A 90 4.23 -1.33 4.47
CA PRO A 90 4.41 -2.16 3.28
C PRO A 90 3.84 -1.47 2.04
N VAL A 91 4.58 -1.52 0.95
CA VAL A 91 4.18 -0.93 -0.33
C VAL A 91 4.23 -1.98 -1.41
N ILE A 92 3.19 -2.04 -2.23
CA ILE A 92 3.18 -2.82 -3.47
C ILE A 92 3.09 -1.82 -4.61
N LEU A 93 4.14 -1.79 -5.44
CA LEU A 93 4.15 -0.96 -6.64
C LEU A 93 3.49 -1.75 -7.77
N VAL A 94 2.41 -1.21 -8.32
CA VAL A 94 1.60 -1.89 -9.34
C VAL A 94 1.70 -1.09 -10.63
N SER A 95 2.10 -1.74 -11.72
CA SER A 95 2.36 -1.04 -12.97
C SER A 95 1.89 -1.86 -14.16
N ASP A 96 1.46 -1.18 -15.22
CA ASP A 96 1.16 -1.86 -16.50
C ASP A 96 2.43 -2.45 -17.11
N TRP A 97 3.57 -1.79 -16.93
CA TRP A 97 4.84 -2.20 -17.51
C TRP A 97 5.97 -2.08 -16.48
N PRO A 98 6.13 -3.07 -15.60
CA PRO A 98 7.28 -3.06 -14.70
C PRO A 98 8.59 -3.11 -15.48
N THR A 99 9.52 -2.24 -15.13
CA THR A 99 10.83 -2.17 -15.79
C THR A 99 11.92 -2.48 -14.80
N PRO A 100 13.12 -2.89 -15.27
CA PRO A 100 14.26 -3.07 -14.35
C PRO A 100 14.57 -1.83 -13.53
N PHE A 101 14.37 -0.65 -14.09
CA PHE A 101 14.63 0.60 -13.40
C PHE A 101 13.69 0.79 -12.21
N MET A 102 12.42 0.43 -12.37
CA MET A 102 11.46 0.45 -11.26
C MET A 102 11.87 -0.54 -10.17
N TRP A 103 12.32 -1.72 -10.56
CA TRP A 103 12.81 -2.70 -9.59
C TRP A 103 13.99 -2.18 -8.79
N GLU A 104 14.93 -1.50 -9.45
CA GLU A 104 16.08 -0.94 -8.75
C GLU A 104 15.66 0.10 -7.73
N LYS A 105 14.79 1.02 -8.11
CA LYS A 105 14.30 2.05 -7.19
C LYS A 105 13.53 1.45 -6.04
N ALA A 106 12.65 0.51 -6.33
CA ALA A 106 11.85 -0.17 -5.31
C ALA A 106 12.77 -0.88 -4.31
N ALA A 107 13.75 -1.62 -4.81
CA ALA A 107 14.69 -2.35 -3.96
C ALA A 107 15.47 -1.41 -3.05
N SER A 108 15.93 -0.27 -3.58
CA SER A 108 16.68 0.70 -2.78
C SER A 108 15.83 1.34 -1.68
N ALA A 109 14.51 1.35 -1.86
CA ALA A 109 13.57 1.87 -0.86
C ALA A 109 13.04 0.77 0.07
N GLY A 110 13.49 -0.47 -0.10
CA GLY A 110 13.01 -1.59 0.72
C GLY A 110 11.67 -2.15 0.27
N VAL A 111 11.17 -1.75 -0.88
CA VAL A 111 9.93 -2.27 -1.45
C VAL A 111 10.22 -3.60 -2.12
N ARG A 112 9.47 -4.64 -1.77
CA ARG A 112 9.72 -6.00 -2.24
C ARG A 112 8.86 -6.42 -3.41
N TYR A 113 7.76 -5.70 -3.65
CA TYR A 113 6.78 -6.13 -4.64
C TYR A 113 6.59 -5.06 -5.68
N VAL A 114 7.02 -5.37 -6.90
CA VAL A 114 6.71 -4.62 -8.10
C VAL A 114 5.94 -5.59 -8.99
N VAL A 115 4.67 -5.31 -9.24
CA VAL A 115 3.75 -6.28 -9.83
C VAL A 115 3.09 -5.67 -11.05
N ASN A 116 2.94 -6.49 -12.09
CA ASN A 116 2.14 -6.11 -13.26
C ASN A 116 0.67 -6.05 -12.86
N LYS A 117 -0.04 -5.01 -13.31
CA LYS A 117 -1.47 -4.84 -12.98
C LYS A 117 -2.29 -6.05 -13.34
N ALA A 118 -1.98 -6.71 -14.46
CA ALA A 118 -2.71 -7.90 -14.90
C ALA A 118 -2.52 -9.10 -13.98
N GLU A 119 -1.44 -9.12 -13.21
CA GLU A 119 -1.12 -10.24 -12.32
C GLU A 119 -1.40 -9.94 -10.87
N PHE A 120 -1.74 -8.70 -10.55
CA PHE A 120 -1.96 -8.30 -9.16
C PHE A 120 -3.15 -9.05 -8.59
N GLY A 121 -2.98 -9.61 -7.40
CA GLY A 121 -4.02 -10.39 -6.72
C GLY A 121 -3.78 -10.47 -5.24
N VAL A 122 -4.68 -11.21 -4.59
CA VAL A 122 -4.73 -11.34 -3.12
C VAL A 122 -3.41 -11.84 -2.53
N ARG A 123 -2.73 -12.75 -3.23
CA ARG A 123 -1.50 -13.35 -2.69
C ARG A 123 -0.43 -12.30 -2.41
N TYR A 124 -0.34 -11.26 -3.22
CA TYR A 124 0.65 -10.20 -2.98
C TYR A 124 0.32 -9.39 -1.74
N VAL A 125 -0.96 -9.12 -1.55
CA VAL A 125 -1.43 -8.40 -0.37
C VAL A 125 -1.12 -9.21 0.89
N GLU A 126 -1.45 -10.50 0.87
CA GLU A 126 -1.23 -11.35 2.03
C GLU A 126 0.26 -11.55 2.31
N GLN A 127 1.07 -11.67 1.28
CA GLN A 127 2.52 -11.79 1.46
C GLN A 127 3.11 -10.51 2.05
N ALA A 128 2.69 -9.35 1.56
CA ALA A 128 3.20 -8.08 2.06
C ALA A 128 2.87 -7.90 3.54
N LEU A 129 1.62 -8.19 3.91
CA LEU A 129 1.20 -8.09 5.31
C LEU A 129 1.81 -9.19 6.18
N GLY A 130 1.93 -10.40 5.64
CA GLY A 130 2.52 -11.52 6.35
C GLY A 130 3.99 -11.32 6.66
N GLN A 131 4.74 -10.71 5.75
CA GLN A 131 6.14 -10.43 6.00
C GLN A 131 6.33 -9.41 7.11
N GLY A 132 5.44 -8.43 7.21
CA GLY A 132 5.47 -7.50 8.32
C GLY A 132 5.27 -8.22 9.64
N ILE A 133 4.32 -9.14 9.70
CA ILE A 133 4.06 -9.94 10.90
C ILE A 133 5.27 -10.81 11.24
N ARG A 134 5.86 -11.47 10.24
CA ARG A 134 7.02 -12.34 10.47
C ARG A 134 8.21 -11.55 11.01
N ARG A 135 8.45 -10.36 10.48
CA ARG A 135 9.54 -9.54 10.98
C ARG A 135 9.32 -9.14 12.42
N ALA A 136 8.09 -8.81 12.79
CA ALA A 136 7.76 -8.46 14.17
C ALA A 136 8.03 -9.66 15.10
N VAL A 137 7.63 -10.86 14.68
CA VAL A 137 7.87 -12.08 15.47
C VAL A 137 9.35 -12.35 15.63
N HIS A 138 10.13 -12.22 14.56
CA HIS A 138 11.56 -12.47 14.62
C HIS A 138 12.32 -11.43 15.43
N ALA A 139 11.83 -10.21 15.46
CA ALA A 139 12.47 -9.14 16.22
C ALA A 139 12.29 -9.31 17.73
N SER A 140 11.27 -10.04 18.12
CA SER A 140 11.03 -10.26 19.54
C SER A 140 11.73 -11.52 20.03
#